data_4f7159494931d8ac9de3355ac658446d
#
_entry.id   4f7159494931d8ac9de3355ac658446d
#
_cell.length_a   1.000
_cell.length_b   1.000
_cell.length_c   1.000
_cell.angle_alpha   90.00
_cell.angle_beta   90.00
_cell.angle_gamma   90.00
#
_symmetry.space_group_name_H-M   'P 1'
#
loop_
_entity.id
_entity.type
_entity.pdbx_description
1 polymer ?
#
loop_
_entity_poly.entity_id
_entity_poly.type
_entity_poly.pdbx_seq_one_letter_code
_entity_poly.pdbx_strand_id
1 'polypeptide(L)'
;VNVLWLQSGGCGGCSMSLLCADTADFPGMLKAGGIELLWHPSLSLASGRELITLLEDCRDGRQKLDVLCVEGSLLRGPNGTGRFHLLAGTGVPMIDWVRGLAAVATHVVAVGSCAAWGGITATGPNVTEACGLQYDGDRPGGLLGAGFTARGGLPVINVAGCPTHPGWVVDTLMALAANLFGSEDLDPLNRPRFYADQLVHHGCTRNEYYEFKASAEKPSDLGCMMENMGCKGTQAHADCNTRLWNGEGSCTRGGYACISCTEPGFQDPGHPYHQTPKLAGIPIGLPTDMPKARFVALASLSKSATPKRVKSNATADHVVVAPAVKKTRLK
;
A
#
# COMPACT_ATOMS: atom_id res chain seq x y z
N VAL A 1 23.97 3.46 2.81
CA VAL A 1 22.89 4.08 2.01
C VAL A 1 22.13 5.04 2.89
N ASN A 2 22.08 6.31 2.49
CA ASN A 2 21.47 7.40 3.25
C ASN A 2 20.00 7.55 2.86
N VAL A 3 19.10 7.35 3.82
CA VAL A 3 17.64 7.41 3.62
C VAL A 3 17.07 8.62 4.34
N LEU A 4 16.33 9.44 3.61
CA LEU A 4 15.55 10.54 4.16
C LEU A 4 14.06 10.20 4.01
N TRP A 5 13.30 10.32 5.10
CA TRP A 5 11.85 10.06 5.08
C TRP A 5 11.07 11.34 5.35
N LEU A 6 10.26 11.75 4.39
CA LEU A 6 9.36 12.90 4.52
C LEU A 6 7.91 12.44 4.63
N GLN A 7 7.14 13.11 5.48
CA GLN A 7 5.70 12.93 5.58
C GLN A 7 4.97 14.15 5.01
N SER A 8 4.03 13.90 4.11
CA SER A 8 3.18 14.91 3.50
C SER A 8 1.71 14.69 3.89
N GLY A 9 0.76 14.91 2.99
CA GLY A 9 -0.68 14.81 3.28
C GLY A 9 -1.13 13.38 3.55
N GLY A 10 -1.18 12.96 4.80
CA GLY A 10 -1.54 11.60 5.18
C GLY A 10 -1.80 11.46 6.68
N CYS A 11 -2.07 10.22 7.12
CA CYS A 11 -2.41 9.90 8.50
C CYS A 11 -1.21 9.41 9.35
N GLY A 12 -0.01 9.24 8.75
CA GLY A 12 1.14 8.63 9.43
C GLY A 12 1.06 7.11 9.57
N GLY A 13 0.04 6.48 8.99
CA GLY A 13 -0.22 5.05 9.14
C GLY A 13 0.87 4.16 8.56
N CYS A 14 1.57 4.60 7.52
CA CYS A 14 2.68 3.83 6.93
C CYS A 14 3.92 3.85 7.85
N SER A 15 4.22 4.98 8.48
CA SER A 15 5.25 5.04 9.56
C SER A 15 4.88 4.14 10.73
N MET A 16 3.63 4.16 11.19
CA MET A 16 3.16 3.26 12.27
C MET A 16 3.25 1.80 11.86
N SER A 17 2.88 1.48 10.62
CA SER A 17 3.03 0.13 10.07
C SER A 17 4.50 -0.32 10.07
N LEU A 18 5.40 0.55 9.63
CA LEU A 18 6.84 0.26 9.62
C LEU A 18 7.40 -0.09 11.00
N LEU A 19 6.91 0.58 12.05
CA LEU A 19 7.29 0.26 13.44
C LEU A 19 6.78 -1.10 13.92
N CYS A 20 5.83 -1.69 13.19
CA CYS A 20 5.31 -3.04 13.41
C CYS A 20 5.92 -4.06 12.43
N ALA A 21 7.08 -3.78 11.83
CA ALA A 21 7.78 -4.76 11.00
C ALA A 21 8.10 -6.04 11.80
N ASP A 22 8.12 -7.18 11.11
CA ASP A 22 8.37 -8.52 11.70
C ASP A 22 9.79 -8.69 12.24
N THR A 23 10.39 -7.62 12.71
CA THR A 23 11.72 -7.58 13.28
C THR A 23 11.67 -6.91 14.63
N ALA A 24 12.27 -7.56 15.62
CA ALA A 24 12.33 -7.06 16.99
C ALA A 24 13.16 -5.76 17.13
N ASP A 25 14.01 -5.48 16.14
CA ASP A 25 14.91 -4.31 16.14
C ASP A 25 15.00 -3.72 14.72
N PHE A 26 14.00 -2.96 14.32
CA PHE A 26 13.98 -2.28 13.03
C PHE A 26 15.20 -1.35 12.81
N PRO A 27 15.60 -0.46 13.74
CA PRO A 27 16.79 0.36 13.57
C PRO A 27 18.08 -0.46 13.43
N GLY A 28 18.22 -1.54 14.22
CA GLY A 28 19.37 -2.45 14.14
C GLY A 28 19.44 -3.15 12.81
N MET A 29 18.31 -3.56 12.26
CA MET A 29 18.23 -4.18 10.94
C MET A 29 18.65 -3.21 9.83
N LEU A 30 18.17 -1.97 9.84
CA LEU A 30 18.60 -0.94 8.87
C LEU A 30 20.12 -0.75 8.93
N LYS A 31 20.66 -0.65 10.13
CA LYS A 31 22.10 -0.50 10.34
C LYS A 31 22.90 -1.70 9.83
N ALA A 32 22.43 -2.91 10.11
CA ALA A 32 23.04 -4.15 9.59
C ALA A 32 23.00 -4.23 8.05
N GLY A 33 21.97 -3.67 7.41
CA GLY A 33 21.86 -3.50 5.97
C GLY A 33 22.66 -2.34 5.39
N GLY A 34 23.45 -1.63 6.21
CA GLY A 34 24.22 -0.45 5.75
C GLY A 34 23.35 0.76 5.43
N ILE A 35 22.15 0.82 6.01
CA ILE A 35 21.20 1.93 5.83
C ILE A 35 21.33 2.89 7.01
N GLU A 36 21.63 4.13 6.70
CA GLU A 36 21.62 5.26 7.63
C GLU A 36 20.35 6.08 7.41
N LEU A 37 19.53 6.17 8.45
CA LEU A 37 18.32 6.98 8.44
C LEU A 37 18.69 8.41 8.81
N LEU A 38 18.84 9.28 7.81
CA LEU A 38 19.19 10.70 8.04
C LEU A 38 18.12 11.41 8.86
N TRP A 39 16.85 11.15 8.53
CA TRP A 39 15.72 11.68 9.29
C TRP A 39 14.42 10.92 8.99
N HIS A 40 13.59 10.80 10.02
CA HIS A 40 12.24 10.23 9.95
C HIS A 40 11.33 10.93 10.98
N PRO A 41 10.11 11.32 10.64
CA PRO A 41 9.26 12.15 11.50
C PRO A 41 8.95 11.54 12.88
N SER A 42 8.94 10.21 12.97
CA SER A 42 8.60 9.49 14.23
C SER A 42 9.80 8.89 14.95
N LEU A 43 10.99 8.87 14.34
CA LEU A 43 12.17 8.18 14.89
C LEU A 43 13.35 9.13 15.18
N SER A 44 13.39 10.30 14.53
CA SER A 44 14.50 11.23 14.66
C SER A 44 14.22 12.30 15.72
N LEU A 45 15.25 12.70 16.44
CA LEU A 45 15.19 13.77 17.44
C LEU A 45 15.40 15.15 16.82
N ALA A 46 16.12 15.25 15.71
CA ALA A 46 16.39 16.50 15.02
C ALA A 46 15.08 17.16 14.55
N SER A 47 14.92 18.44 14.84
CA SER A 47 13.70 19.19 14.53
C SER A 47 14.03 20.66 14.23
N GLY A 48 13.03 21.42 13.77
CA GLY A 48 13.16 22.85 13.53
C GLY A 48 14.33 23.17 12.60
N ARG A 49 15.26 24.03 13.06
CA ARG A 49 16.39 24.49 12.24
C ARG A 49 17.34 23.36 11.83
N GLU A 50 17.58 22.41 12.70
CA GLU A 50 18.45 21.26 12.39
C GLU A 50 17.93 20.46 11.21
N LEU A 51 16.62 20.17 11.20
CA LEU A 51 15.99 19.51 10.08
C LEU A 51 16.08 20.35 8.80
N ILE A 52 15.77 21.64 8.87
CA ILE A 52 15.83 22.53 7.69
C ILE A 52 17.25 22.52 7.11
N THR A 53 18.28 22.65 7.94
CA THR A 53 19.68 22.57 7.50
C THR A 53 19.99 21.24 6.82
N LEU A 54 19.55 20.11 7.39
CA LEU A 54 19.74 18.81 6.78
C LEU A 54 19.08 18.71 5.40
N LEU A 55 17.83 19.20 5.26
CA LEU A 55 17.12 19.20 3.98
C LEU A 55 17.81 20.07 2.94
N GLU A 56 18.33 21.25 3.35
CA GLU A 56 19.12 22.13 2.48
C GLU A 56 20.44 21.47 2.08
N ASP A 57 21.14 20.82 3.00
CA ASP A 57 22.38 20.11 2.72
C ASP A 57 22.17 18.94 1.75
N CYS A 58 21.07 18.19 1.90
CA CYS A 58 20.70 17.17 0.92
C CYS A 58 20.41 17.77 -0.45
N ARG A 59 19.57 18.82 -0.51
CA ARG A 59 19.18 19.47 -1.77
C ARG A 59 20.39 20.07 -2.50
N ASP A 60 21.31 20.66 -1.77
CA ASP A 60 22.48 21.32 -2.31
C ASP A 60 23.68 20.36 -2.55
N GLY A 61 23.51 19.07 -2.23
CA GLY A 61 24.52 18.02 -2.45
C GLY A 61 25.66 17.99 -1.44
N ARG A 62 25.57 18.74 -0.33
CA ARG A 62 26.53 18.68 0.78
C ARG A 62 26.34 17.39 1.60
N GLN A 63 25.10 16.94 1.75
CA GLN A 63 24.75 15.65 2.31
C GLN A 63 24.28 14.73 1.19
N LYS A 64 24.93 13.60 1.00
CA LYS A 64 24.51 12.61 0.01
C LYS A 64 23.13 12.04 0.37
N LEU A 65 22.21 12.02 -0.57
CA LEU A 65 20.88 11.44 -0.45
C LEU A 65 20.76 10.26 -1.42
N ASP A 66 20.76 9.04 -0.89
CA ASP A 66 20.61 7.85 -1.71
C ASP A 66 19.13 7.51 -1.95
N VAL A 67 18.30 7.51 -0.92
CA VAL A 67 16.88 7.21 -1.04
C VAL A 67 16.04 8.29 -0.37
N LEU A 68 15.14 8.88 -1.15
CA LEU A 68 14.07 9.74 -0.64
C LEU A 68 12.79 8.91 -0.51
N CYS A 69 12.36 8.65 0.72
CA CYS A 69 11.04 8.09 1.02
C CYS A 69 10.04 9.23 1.26
N VAL A 70 8.90 9.17 0.60
CA VAL A 70 7.80 10.11 0.83
C VAL A 70 6.55 9.33 1.23
N GLU A 71 6.00 9.65 2.39
CA GLU A 71 4.74 9.15 2.91
C GLU A 71 3.66 10.23 2.81
N GLY A 72 2.45 9.83 2.39
CA GLY A 72 1.34 10.77 2.21
C GLY A 72 1.30 11.42 0.83
N SER A 73 0.14 11.95 0.47
CA SER A 73 -0.08 12.58 -0.82
C SER A 73 0.55 13.97 -0.93
N LEU A 74 0.80 14.39 -2.13
CA LEU A 74 1.35 15.71 -2.43
C LEU A 74 0.20 16.68 -2.70
N LEU A 75 0.00 17.65 -1.77
CA LEU A 75 -1.07 18.63 -1.83
C LEU A 75 -0.65 19.80 -2.73
N ARG A 76 -1.09 19.79 -3.98
CA ARG A 76 -0.76 20.85 -4.96
C ARG A 76 -1.57 22.12 -4.76
N GLY A 77 -2.72 22.03 -4.09
CA GLY A 77 -3.63 23.15 -3.92
C GLY A 77 -3.11 24.27 -2.99
N PRO A 78 -3.78 25.43 -3.00
CA PRO A 78 -4.84 25.81 -3.95
C PRO A 78 -4.28 26.24 -5.31
N ASN A 79 -4.91 25.89 -6.40
CA ASN A 79 -4.55 26.30 -7.76
C ASN A 79 -3.07 26.02 -8.11
N GLY A 80 -2.57 24.83 -7.77
CA GLY A 80 -1.21 24.40 -8.07
C GLY A 80 -0.10 25.04 -7.22
N THR A 81 -0.42 25.91 -6.26
CA THR A 81 0.58 26.66 -5.47
C THR A 81 1.22 25.86 -4.36
N GLY A 82 0.66 24.71 -3.98
CA GLY A 82 1.14 23.87 -2.85
C GLY A 82 0.94 24.48 -1.47
N ARG A 83 0.26 25.63 -1.35
CA ARG A 83 0.19 26.41 -0.11
C ARG A 83 -0.71 25.78 0.96
N PHE A 84 -1.44 24.73 0.67
CA PHE A 84 -2.15 23.96 1.70
C PHE A 84 -1.20 23.18 2.63
N HIS A 85 0.04 22.94 2.21
CA HIS A 85 1.02 22.28 3.05
C HIS A 85 2.39 22.96 2.93
N LEU A 86 2.72 23.80 3.90
CA LEU A 86 4.03 24.45 4.02
C LEU A 86 4.90 23.69 5.02
N LEU A 87 6.18 23.52 4.70
CA LEU A 87 7.13 23.02 5.70
C LEU A 87 7.29 24.05 6.81
N ALA A 88 7.02 23.64 8.04
CA ALA A 88 7.02 24.53 9.21
C ALA A 88 8.33 25.33 9.33
N GLY A 89 8.20 26.62 9.57
CA GLY A 89 9.34 27.54 9.74
C GLY A 89 10.01 28.03 8.45
N THR A 90 9.67 27.48 7.27
CA THR A 90 10.28 27.91 5.99
C THR A 90 9.37 28.79 5.14
N GLY A 91 8.04 28.65 5.27
CA GLY A 91 7.07 29.26 4.36
C GLY A 91 7.07 28.67 2.95
N VAL A 92 7.88 27.63 2.69
CA VAL A 92 8.00 26.96 1.39
C VAL A 92 7.07 25.77 1.34
N PRO A 93 6.31 25.58 0.24
CA PRO A 93 5.47 24.42 0.04
C PRO A 93 6.24 23.09 0.14
N MET A 94 5.62 22.08 0.76
CA MET A 94 6.20 20.74 0.87
C MET A 94 6.48 20.15 -0.52
N ILE A 95 5.63 20.43 -1.50
CA ILE A 95 5.83 19.95 -2.88
C ILE A 95 7.12 20.47 -3.51
N ASP A 96 7.57 21.67 -3.16
CA ASP A 96 8.81 22.24 -3.70
C ASP A 96 10.04 21.60 -3.03
N TRP A 97 9.95 21.30 -1.73
CA TRP A 97 10.95 20.50 -1.04
C TRP A 97 11.09 19.10 -1.64
N VAL A 98 9.96 18.44 -1.86
CA VAL A 98 9.95 17.09 -2.47
C VAL A 98 10.55 17.12 -3.88
N ARG A 99 10.20 18.11 -4.71
CA ARG A 99 10.80 18.26 -6.06
C ARG A 99 12.31 18.45 -6.00
N GLY A 100 12.77 19.35 -5.13
CA GLY A 100 14.21 19.62 -4.98
C GLY A 100 15.00 18.42 -4.49
N LEU A 101 14.47 17.67 -3.53
CA LEU A 101 15.13 16.47 -2.99
C LEU A 101 15.05 15.29 -3.96
N ALA A 102 13.93 15.10 -4.65
CA ALA A 102 13.79 14.06 -5.67
C ALA A 102 14.76 14.25 -6.85
N ALA A 103 15.09 15.50 -7.20
CA ALA A 103 16.03 15.80 -8.27
C ALA A 103 17.49 15.39 -7.94
N VAL A 104 17.83 15.24 -6.66
CA VAL A 104 19.18 14.87 -6.21
C VAL A 104 19.28 13.46 -5.66
N ALA A 105 18.18 12.84 -5.28
CA ALA A 105 18.14 11.47 -4.75
C ALA A 105 18.53 10.44 -5.81
N THR A 106 19.26 9.39 -5.41
CA THR A 106 19.55 8.24 -6.28
C THR A 106 18.28 7.47 -6.58
N HIS A 107 17.43 7.26 -5.57
CA HIS A 107 16.12 6.60 -5.71
C HIS A 107 15.04 7.37 -4.98
N VAL A 108 13.81 7.27 -5.47
CA VAL A 108 12.62 7.87 -4.84
C VAL A 108 11.58 6.79 -4.60
N VAL A 109 11.13 6.67 -3.36
CA VAL A 109 10.15 5.66 -2.93
C VAL A 109 8.88 6.35 -2.44
N ALA A 110 7.76 6.05 -3.06
CA ALA A 110 6.43 6.40 -2.58
C ALA A 110 5.97 5.35 -1.56
N VAL A 111 5.82 5.75 -0.31
CA VAL A 111 5.41 4.84 0.76
C VAL A 111 3.93 4.99 1.04
N GLY A 112 3.18 3.95 0.73
CA GLY A 112 1.73 3.91 0.81
C GLY A 112 1.01 4.49 -0.39
N SER A 113 -0.27 4.14 -0.55
CA SER A 113 -1.09 4.53 -1.68
C SER A 113 -1.35 6.04 -1.79
N CYS A 114 -1.23 6.77 -0.68
CA CYS A 114 -1.30 8.23 -0.71
C CYS A 114 -0.14 8.83 -1.51
N ALA A 115 1.09 8.40 -1.24
CA ALA A 115 2.27 8.86 -1.98
C ALA A 115 2.35 8.29 -3.39
N ALA A 116 1.81 7.09 -3.62
CA ALA A 116 1.80 6.46 -4.93
C ALA A 116 0.74 7.07 -5.87
N TRP A 117 -0.51 7.24 -5.40
CA TRP A 117 -1.69 7.54 -6.23
C TRP A 117 -2.47 8.80 -5.83
N GLY A 118 -2.18 9.42 -4.68
CA GLY A 118 -3.02 10.41 -4.02
C GLY A 118 -3.87 9.80 -2.89
N GLY A 119 -4.35 8.56 -3.05
CA GLY A 119 -5.04 7.80 -2.01
C GLY A 119 -6.25 8.49 -1.38
N ILE A 120 -6.50 8.24 -0.09
CA ILE A 120 -7.67 8.75 0.64
C ILE A 120 -7.79 10.28 0.59
N THR A 121 -6.68 11.00 0.58
CA THR A 121 -6.68 12.48 0.54
C THR A 121 -7.14 13.05 -0.81
N ALA A 122 -7.09 12.24 -1.87
CA ALA A 122 -7.58 12.61 -3.21
C ALA A 122 -9.04 12.16 -3.46
N THR A 123 -9.76 11.73 -2.41
CA THR A 123 -11.14 11.21 -2.52
C THR A 123 -12.12 12.29 -3.00
N GLY A 124 -13.09 11.90 -3.83
CA GLY A 124 -14.20 12.72 -4.29
C GLY A 124 -13.75 13.94 -5.07
N PRO A 125 -14.19 15.17 -4.72
CA PRO A 125 -13.86 16.36 -5.50
C PRO A 125 -12.40 16.81 -5.38
N ASN A 126 -11.60 16.15 -4.58
CA ASN A 126 -10.16 16.41 -4.37
C ASN A 126 -9.82 17.91 -4.23
N VAL A 127 -10.47 18.57 -3.31
CA VAL A 127 -10.34 20.03 -3.08
C VAL A 127 -8.91 20.47 -2.71
N THR A 128 -8.07 19.55 -2.27
CA THR A 128 -6.66 19.79 -1.94
C THR A 128 -5.73 19.61 -3.13
N GLU A 129 -6.25 19.19 -4.28
CA GLU A 129 -5.46 18.84 -5.46
C GLU A 129 -4.37 17.82 -5.14
N ALA A 130 -4.70 16.86 -4.26
CA ALA A 130 -3.80 15.81 -3.83
C ALA A 130 -3.48 14.84 -4.97
N CYS A 131 -2.22 14.47 -5.10
CA CYS A 131 -1.76 13.49 -6.08
C CYS A 131 -0.64 12.62 -5.46
N GLY A 132 -0.24 11.59 -6.18
CA GLY A 132 0.97 10.82 -5.88
C GLY A 132 2.23 11.52 -6.42
N LEU A 133 3.38 10.89 -6.21
CA LEU A 133 4.66 11.39 -6.69
C LEU A 133 4.73 11.36 -8.23
N GLN A 134 4.39 10.24 -8.85
CA GLN A 134 4.46 10.05 -10.30
C GLN A 134 3.11 9.67 -10.94
N TYR A 135 2.06 9.57 -10.14
CA TYR A 135 0.71 9.28 -10.61
C TYR A 135 -0.32 10.25 -10.00
N ASP A 136 -1.37 10.51 -10.74
CA ASP A 136 -2.57 11.20 -10.31
C ASP A 136 -3.74 10.22 -10.47
N GLY A 137 -4.07 9.50 -9.39
CA GLY A 137 -4.90 8.31 -9.47
C GLY A 137 -4.21 7.22 -10.28
N ASP A 138 -4.87 6.74 -11.32
CA ASP A 138 -4.37 5.72 -12.26
C ASP A 138 -3.54 6.29 -13.44
N ARG A 139 -3.46 7.63 -13.56
CA ARG A 139 -2.80 8.29 -14.68
C ARG A 139 -1.37 8.67 -14.35
N PRO A 140 -0.40 8.36 -15.22
CA PRO A 140 0.95 8.90 -15.10
C PRO A 140 0.93 10.44 -15.12
N GLY A 141 1.67 11.07 -14.21
CA GLY A 141 1.71 12.52 -14.03
C GLY A 141 2.21 12.89 -12.64
N GLY A 142 1.30 12.98 -11.68
CA GLY A 142 1.62 13.29 -10.29
C GLY A 142 2.43 14.57 -10.10
N LEU A 143 3.13 14.68 -8.96
CA LEU A 143 3.95 15.86 -8.64
C LEU A 143 5.19 15.97 -9.52
N LEU A 144 5.86 14.84 -9.80
CA LEU A 144 7.14 14.80 -10.49
C LEU A 144 6.99 14.65 -12.01
N GLY A 145 5.77 14.36 -12.49
CA GLY A 145 5.48 14.15 -13.90
C GLY A 145 5.71 12.71 -14.37
N ALA A 146 5.05 12.33 -15.47
CA ALA A 146 5.06 10.97 -16.02
C ALA A 146 6.47 10.48 -16.43
N GLY A 147 7.29 11.38 -16.95
CA GLY A 147 8.66 11.07 -17.42
C GLY A 147 9.74 11.15 -16.36
N PHE A 148 9.38 11.29 -15.07
CA PHE A 148 10.38 11.39 -14.01
C PHE A 148 11.20 10.11 -13.89
N THR A 149 12.52 10.31 -13.78
CA THR A 149 13.49 9.26 -13.47
C THR A 149 14.46 9.82 -12.44
N ALA A 150 14.66 9.11 -11.33
CA ALA A 150 15.62 9.45 -10.32
C ALA A 150 17.07 9.28 -10.84
N ARG A 151 18.07 9.81 -10.12
CA ARG A 151 19.48 9.74 -10.58
C ARG A 151 20.00 8.31 -10.79
N GLY A 152 19.44 7.34 -10.08
CA GLY A 152 19.77 5.91 -10.25
C GLY A 152 19.13 5.24 -11.45
N GLY A 153 18.38 5.99 -12.30
CA GLY A 153 17.78 5.47 -13.53
C GLY A 153 16.40 4.82 -13.35
N LEU A 154 15.87 4.75 -12.12
CA LEU A 154 14.55 4.18 -11.86
C LEU A 154 13.46 5.27 -11.78
N PRO A 155 12.22 4.95 -12.18
CA PRO A 155 11.06 5.78 -11.86
C PRO A 155 10.82 5.83 -10.34
N VAL A 156 9.77 6.51 -9.89
CA VAL A 156 9.33 6.40 -8.49
C VAL A 156 8.91 4.96 -8.22
N ILE A 157 9.47 4.37 -7.16
CA ILE A 157 9.13 3.02 -6.71
C ILE A 157 7.90 3.13 -5.79
N ASN A 158 6.78 2.53 -6.20
CA ASN A 158 5.50 2.65 -5.49
C ASN A 158 5.28 1.46 -4.54
N VAL A 159 5.63 1.61 -3.27
CA VAL A 159 5.32 0.62 -2.23
C VAL A 159 3.91 0.92 -1.70
N ALA A 160 2.91 0.54 -2.51
CA ALA A 160 1.52 0.90 -2.27
C ALA A 160 0.89 0.08 -1.13
N GLY A 161 -0.21 0.61 -0.57
CA GLY A 161 -0.98 0.03 0.54
C GLY A 161 -1.55 1.13 1.44
N CYS A 162 -2.62 0.85 2.20
CA CYS A 162 -3.23 1.83 3.09
C CYS A 162 -3.61 1.20 4.44
N PRO A 163 -2.66 1.20 5.40
CA PRO A 163 -1.23 1.50 5.24
C PRO A 163 -0.49 0.44 4.41
N THR A 164 0.73 0.75 3.97
CA THR A 164 1.57 -0.25 3.29
C THR A 164 2.04 -1.34 4.24
N HIS A 165 2.26 -2.56 3.73
CA HIS A 165 2.82 -3.65 4.53
C HIS A 165 4.28 -3.33 4.92
N PRO A 166 4.64 -3.43 6.22
CA PRO A 166 5.98 -3.03 6.69
C PRO A 166 7.10 -3.80 6.00
N GLY A 167 6.93 -5.10 5.80
CA GLY A 167 7.91 -5.94 5.13
C GLY A 167 8.19 -5.54 3.68
N TRP A 168 7.19 -5.00 2.96
CA TRP A 168 7.44 -4.51 1.59
C TRP A 168 8.35 -3.29 1.56
N VAL A 169 8.19 -2.39 2.53
CA VAL A 169 9.07 -1.21 2.67
C VAL A 169 10.49 -1.64 3.01
N VAL A 170 10.61 -2.53 4.01
CA VAL A 170 11.90 -3.04 4.46
C VAL A 170 12.64 -3.75 3.32
N ASP A 171 11.99 -4.69 2.63
CA ASP A 171 12.64 -5.44 1.55
C ASP A 171 13.04 -4.53 0.39
N THR A 172 12.21 -3.53 0.07
CA THR A 172 12.56 -2.54 -0.97
C THR A 172 13.81 -1.75 -0.58
N LEU A 173 13.89 -1.25 0.66
CA LEU A 173 15.05 -0.50 1.14
C LEU A 173 16.32 -1.37 1.20
N MET A 174 16.20 -2.61 1.65
CA MET A 174 17.30 -3.55 1.72
C MET A 174 17.82 -3.93 0.32
N ALA A 175 16.92 -4.17 -0.63
CA ALA A 175 17.28 -4.48 -2.01
C ALA A 175 17.98 -3.30 -2.70
N LEU A 176 17.50 -2.07 -2.48
CA LEU A 176 18.15 -0.85 -2.95
C LEU A 176 19.54 -0.67 -2.31
N ALA A 177 19.67 -0.92 -1.01
CA ALA A 177 20.95 -0.82 -0.31
C ALA A 177 21.98 -1.83 -0.81
N ALA A 178 21.51 -3.00 -1.20
CA ALA A 178 22.36 -4.07 -1.74
C ALA A 178 22.63 -3.92 -3.26
N ASN A 179 22.08 -2.91 -3.93
CA ASN A 179 22.08 -2.76 -5.39
C ASN A 179 21.52 -3.99 -6.14
N LEU A 180 20.48 -4.60 -5.57
CA LEU A 180 19.78 -5.78 -6.10
C LEU A 180 18.39 -5.43 -6.65
N PHE A 181 18.12 -4.15 -6.99
CA PHE A 181 16.81 -3.69 -7.44
C PHE A 181 16.93 -2.91 -8.74
N GLY A 182 16.27 -3.38 -9.78
CA GLY A 182 16.28 -2.84 -11.13
C GLY A 182 14.88 -2.54 -11.68
N SER A 183 14.81 -2.08 -12.92
CA SER A 183 13.54 -1.81 -13.61
C SER A 183 12.72 -3.07 -13.87
N GLU A 184 13.36 -4.22 -14.00
CA GLU A 184 12.75 -5.54 -14.17
C GLU A 184 11.98 -6.00 -12.92
N ASP A 185 12.33 -5.45 -11.74
CA ASP A 185 11.67 -5.75 -10.47
C ASP A 185 10.39 -4.92 -10.25
N LEU A 186 10.04 -4.07 -11.22
CA LEU A 186 8.86 -3.23 -11.18
C LEU A 186 7.75 -3.73 -12.11
N ASP A 187 6.51 -3.67 -11.62
CA ASP A 187 5.32 -3.89 -12.43
C ASP A 187 4.96 -2.63 -13.27
N PRO A 188 3.93 -2.68 -14.13
CA PRO A 188 3.52 -1.52 -14.93
C PRO A 188 3.09 -0.27 -14.14
N LEU A 189 2.80 -0.41 -12.85
CA LEU A 189 2.49 0.70 -11.95
C LEU A 189 3.68 1.08 -11.06
N ASN A 190 4.89 0.63 -11.42
CA ASN A 190 6.14 0.84 -10.68
C ASN A 190 6.09 0.27 -9.24
N ARG A 191 5.31 -0.78 -9.00
CA ARG A 191 5.31 -1.49 -7.72
C ARG A 191 6.32 -2.62 -7.73
N PRO A 192 7.02 -2.90 -6.61
CA PRO A 192 7.88 -4.07 -6.50
C PRO A 192 7.14 -5.38 -6.80
N ARG A 193 7.60 -6.12 -7.81
CA ARG A 193 6.99 -7.38 -8.28
C ARG A 193 6.95 -8.44 -7.21
N PHE A 194 7.90 -8.46 -6.26
CA PHE A 194 7.96 -9.49 -5.24
C PHE A 194 6.68 -9.60 -4.41
N TYR A 195 5.88 -8.51 -4.31
CA TYR A 195 4.55 -8.59 -3.73
C TYR A 195 3.42 -8.34 -4.75
N ALA A 196 3.68 -7.53 -5.79
CA ALA A 196 2.65 -7.09 -6.72
C ALA A 196 2.30 -8.11 -7.82
N ASP A 197 3.13 -9.11 -8.06
CA ASP A 197 2.84 -10.19 -9.01
C ASP A 197 1.81 -11.21 -8.47
N GLN A 198 1.41 -11.10 -7.20
CA GLN A 198 0.39 -11.92 -6.59
C GLN A 198 -0.94 -11.17 -6.43
N LEU A 199 -2.05 -11.90 -6.46
CA LEU A 199 -3.35 -11.37 -6.07
C LEU A 199 -3.66 -11.77 -4.62
N VAL A 200 -4.31 -10.86 -3.90
CA VAL A 200 -4.69 -11.08 -2.49
C VAL A 200 -5.44 -12.39 -2.29
N HIS A 201 -6.29 -12.79 -3.25
CA HIS A 201 -7.08 -14.02 -3.12
C HIS A 201 -6.25 -15.31 -3.26
N HIS A 202 -5.05 -15.27 -3.87
CA HIS A 202 -4.23 -16.48 -4.05
C HIS A 202 -3.85 -17.15 -2.72
N GLY A 203 -3.53 -16.36 -1.68
CA GLY A 203 -3.22 -16.88 -0.33
C GLY A 203 -4.42 -16.83 0.64
N CYS A 204 -5.62 -16.49 0.18
CA CYS A 204 -6.77 -16.30 1.04
C CYS A 204 -7.25 -17.63 1.63
N THR A 205 -7.48 -17.68 2.95
CA THR A 205 -8.01 -18.87 3.64
C THR A 205 -9.45 -19.21 3.24
N ARG A 206 -10.12 -18.29 2.52
CA ARG A 206 -11.48 -18.48 1.99
C ARG A 206 -11.48 -18.98 0.54
N ASN A 207 -10.32 -19.45 0.04
CA ASN A 207 -10.18 -19.84 -1.37
C ASN A 207 -11.04 -21.07 -1.72
N GLU A 208 -11.20 -22.05 -0.83
CA GLU A 208 -12.13 -23.17 -1.02
C GLU A 208 -13.55 -22.67 -1.33
N TYR A 209 -14.03 -21.68 -0.57
CA TYR A 209 -15.34 -21.08 -0.79
C TYR A 209 -15.42 -20.29 -2.10
N TYR A 210 -14.32 -19.63 -2.50
CA TYR A 210 -14.24 -18.96 -3.80
C TYR A 210 -14.38 -19.96 -4.95
N GLU A 211 -13.66 -21.08 -4.91
CA GLU A 211 -13.70 -22.10 -5.94
C GLU A 211 -15.12 -22.70 -6.12
N PHE A 212 -15.80 -22.97 -5.03
CA PHE A 212 -17.17 -23.48 -5.04
C PHE A 212 -18.24 -22.39 -5.18
N LYS A 213 -17.86 -21.11 -5.26
CA LYS A 213 -18.80 -19.97 -5.26
C LYS A 213 -19.78 -20.00 -4.07
N ALA A 214 -19.29 -20.48 -2.93
CA ALA A 214 -20.00 -20.52 -1.66
C ALA A 214 -19.73 -19.20 -0.91
N SER A 215 -20.66 -18.26 -1.03
CA SER A 215 -20.44 -16.86 -0.67
C SER A 215 -20.94 -16.54 0.72
N ALA A 216 -20.19 -15.68 1.43
CA ALA A 216 -20.63 -15.04 2.66
C ALA A 216 -21.77 -14.05 2.38
N GLU A 217 -22.72 -13.94 3.31
CA GLU A 217 -23.80 -12.96 3.28
C GLU A 217 -23.57 -11.81 4.26
N LYS A 218 -22.76 -12.05 5.30
CA LYS A 218 -22.38 -11.05 6.33
C LYS A 218 -20.91 -11.23 6.73
N PRO A 219 -20.30 -10.23 7.37
CA PRO A 219 -18.86 -10.26 7.71
C PRO A 219 -18.42 -11.43 8.60
N SER A 220 -19.30 -11.92 9.48
CA SER A 220 -19.04 -13.06 10.36
C SER A 220 -19.03 -14.42 9.67
N ASP A 221 -19.51 -14.50 8.44
CA ASP A 221 -19.61 -15.75 7.69
C ASP A 221 -18.24 -16.23 7.19
N LEU A 222 -18.05 -17.54 7.11
CA LEU A 222 -16.79 -18.14 6.63
C LEU A 222 -16.63 -18.10 5.11
N GLY A 223 -17.71 -17.93 4.36
CA GLY A 223 -17.74 -17.97 2.91
C GLY A 223 -16.88 -16.90 2.22
N CYS A 224 -16.71 -17.03 0.92
CA CYS A 224 -16.01 -16.02 0.12
C CYS A 224 -16.80 -14.70 0.10
N MET A 225 -16.12 -13.59 0.37
CA MET A 225 -16.73 -12.26 0.45
C MET A 225 -16.82 -11.54 -0.92
N MET A 226 -16.32 -12.14 -2.00
CA MET A 226 -16.27 -11.49 -3.32
C MET A 226 -17.67 -11.21 -3.88
N GLU A 227 -18.57 -12.17 -3.80
CA GLU A 227 -19.86 -12.11 -4.51
C GLU A 227 -20.87 -11.14 -3.86
N ASN A 228 -20.85 -11.00 -2.54
CA ASN A 228 -21.83 -10.20 -1.81
C ASN A 228 -21.24 -9.06 -0.99
N MET A 229 -20.02 -9.22 -0.49
CA MET A 229 -19.42 -8.33 0.50
C MET A 229 -18.41 -7.33 -0.08
N GLY A 230 -18.36 -7.17 -1.39
CA GLY A 230 -17.50 -6.18 -2.05
C GLY A 230 -15.99 -6.47 -1.97
N CYS A 231 -15.60 -7.72 -1.69
CA CYS A 231 -14.20 -8.08 -1.64
C CYS A 231 -13.55 -7.99 -3.02
N LYS A 232 -12.50 -7.17 -3.14
CA LYS A 232 -11.73 -6.96 -4.36
C LYS A 232 -10.42 -7.76 -4.39
N GLY A 233 -10.26 -8.77 -3.53
CA GLY A 233 -9.05 -9.58 -3.46
C GLY A 233 -8.65 -10.28 -4.76
N THR A 234 -9.59 -10.51 -5.67
CA THR A 234 -9.37 -11.07 -7.00
C THR A 234 -8.86 -10.06 -8.04
N GLN A 235 -8.70 -8.80 -7.64
CA GLN A 235 -8.24 -7.69 -8.50
C GLN A 235 -7.09 -6.92 -7.84
N ALA A 236 -6.84 -7.14 -6.55
CA ALA A 236 -5.84 -6.43 -5.78
C ALA A 236 -4.48 -7.15 -5.85
N HIS A 237 -3.47 -6.46 -6.37
CA HIS A 237 -2.11 -6.96 -6.47
C HIS A 237 -1.38 -6.79 -5.15
N ALA A 238 -1.28 -7.86 -4.38
CA ALA A 238 -0.57 -7.92 -3.11
C ALA A 238 -0.49 -9.35 -2.57
N ASP A 239 0.51 -9.65 -1.78
CA ASP A 239 0.75 -10.95 -1.14
C ASP A 239 0.33 -11.01 0.34
N CYS A 240 -0.44 -10.03 0.84
CA CYS A 240 -0.78 -9.91 2.26
C CYS A 240 -1.53 -11.10 2.88
N ASN A 241 -1.99 -12.08 2.09
CA ASN A 241 -2.53 -13.36 2.58
C ASN A 241 -1.48 -14.48 2.62
N THR A 242 -0.34 -14.31 1.98
CA THR A 242 0.82 -15.20 2.07
C THR A 242 1.87 -14.65 3.03
N ARG A 243 2.13 -13.36 2.95
CA ARG A 243 2.94 -12.60 3.90
C ARG A 243 2.02 -11.87 4.86
N LEU A 244 1.82 -12.48 6.03
CA LEU A 244 0.87 -11.95 7.01
C LEU A 244 1.43 -10.74 7.75
N TRP A 245 0.57 -9.81 8.12
CA TRP A 245 0.90 -8.70 9.01
C TRP A 245 1.29 -9.25 10.38
N ASN A 246 2.47 -8.86 10.87
CA ASN A 246 3.05 -9.34 12.13
C ASN A 246 3.13 -10.88 12.22
N GLY A 247 3.20 -11.56 11.08
CA GLY A 247 3.17 -13.01 11.03
C GLY A 247 1.84 -13.67 11.42
N GLU A 248 0.77 -12.88 11.68
CA GLU A 248 -0.46 -13.39 12.30
C GLU A 248 -1.70 -13.30 11.39
N GLY A 249 -1.92 -12.20 10.70
CA GLY A 249 -3.19 -11.97 10.04
C GLY A 249 -3.17 -11.11 8.78
N SER A 250 -4.35 -11.00 8.19
CA SER A 250 -4.64 -10.11 7.07
C SER A 250 -6.10 -9.68 7.12
N CYS A 251 -6.50 -8.71 6.29
CA CYS A 251 -7.88 -8.22 6.25
C CYS A 251 -8.89 -9.38 6.07
N THR A 252 -8.69 -10.24 5.07
CA THR A 252 -9.63 -11.33 4.78
C THR A 252 -9.62 -12.45 5.83
N ARG A 253 -8.49 -12.68 6.50
CA ARG A 253 -8.42 -13.59 7.65
C ARG A 253 -9.18 -13.04 8.85
N GLY A 254 -9.13 -11.72 9.06
CA GLY A 254 -9.87 -11.01 10.11
C GLY A 254 -11.36 -10.82 9.81
N GLY A 255 -11.86 -11.33 8.69
CA GLY A 255 -13.29 -11.21 8.32
C GLY A 255 -13.65 -9.92 7.56
N TYR A 256 -12.66 -9.14 7.13
CA TYR A 256 -12.88 -7.92 6.36
C TYR A 256 -12.64 -8.15 4.88
N ALA A 257 -13.57 -7.67 4.05
CA ALA A 257 -13.42 -7.69 2.61
C ALA A 257 -12.19 -6.87 2.18
N CYS A 258 -11.40 -7.41 1.24
CA CYS A 258 -10.29 -6.65 0.65
C CYS A 258 -10.84 -5.44 -0.11
N ILE A 259 -10.34 -4.24 0.20
CA ILE A 259 -10.72 -2.99 -0.46
C ILE A 259 -9.79 -2.62 -1.61
N SER A 260 -8.85 -3.49 -1.99
CA SER A 260 -7.81 -3.24 -3.01
C SER A 260 -6.93 -2.02 -2.71
N CYS A 261 -6.49 -1.86 -1.48
CA CYS A 261 -5.76 -0.66 -1.03
C CYS A 261 -4.41 -0.43 -1.72
N THR A 262 -3.88 -1.38 -2.45
CA THR A 262 -2.66 -1.27 -3.29
C THR A 262 -2.94 -0.75 -4.70
N GLU A 263 -4.21 -0.69 -5.09
CA GLU A 263 -4.61 -0.25 -6.43
C GLU A 263 -4.93 1.25 -6.46
N PRO A 264 -4.66 1.95 -7.57
CA PRO A 264 -5.12 3.31 -7.73
C PRO A 264 -6.65 3.40 -7.72
N GLY A 265 -7.20 4.46 -7.12
CA GLY A 265 -8.64 4.70 -7.07
C GLY A 265 -9.41 3.82 -6.09
N PHE A 266 -8.75 3.02 -5.23
CA PHE A 266 -9.43 2.17 -4.26
C PHE A 266 -10.33 2.94 -3.29
N GLN A 267 -10.02 4.20 -3.04
CA GLN A 267 -10.73 5.09 -2.12
C GLN A 267 -12.08 5.57 -2.68
N ASP A 268 -12.26 5.54 -3.99
CA ASP A 268 -13.48 5.94 -4.70
C ASP A 268 -14.03 4.77 -5.52
N PRO A 269 -14.59 3.72 -4.87
CA PRO A 269 -15.00 2.52 -5.57
C PRO A 269 -16.25 2.69 -6.47
N GLY A 270 -16.90 3.87 -6.43
CA GLY A 270 -18.16 4.12 -7.16
C GLY A 270 -19.39 3.46 -6.55
N HIS A 271 -19.25 2.80 -5.41
CA HIS A 271 -20.31 2.14 -4.65
C HIS A 271 -19.91 2.06 -3.16
N PRO A 272 -20.84 1.85 -2.23
CA PRO A 272 -20.50 1.67 -0.83
C PRO A 272 -19.54 0.49 -0.61
N TYR A 273 -18.62 0.62 0.35
CA TYR A 273 -17.78 -0.48 0.79
C TYR A 273 -18.63 -1.64 1.32
N HIS A 274 -18.12 -2.86 1.24
CA HIS A 274 -18.81 -4.10 1.65
C HIS A 274 -20.06 -4.41 0.83
N GLN A 275 -20.19 -3.83 -0.36
CA GLN A 275 -21.22 -4.17 -1.33
C GLN A 275 -20.58 -4.53 -2.66
N THR A 276 -21.06 -5.61 -3.27
CA THR A 276 -20.62 -6.02 -4.60
C THR A 276 -21.64 -5.56 -5.63
N PRO A 277 -21.27 -4.59 -6.50
CA PRO A 277 -22.17 -4.21 -7.58
C PRO A 277 -22.32 -5.36 -8.57
N LYS A 278 -23.56 -5.61 -9.00
CA LYS A 278 -23.92 -6.74 -9.88
C LYS A 278 -24.72 -6.25 -11.07
N LEU A 279 -24.47 -6.87 -12.22
CA LEU A 279 -25.29 -6.76 -13.41
C LEU A 279 -25.92 -8.13 -13.70
N ALA A 280 -27.25 -8.21 -13.72
CA ALA A 280 -27.99 -9.48 -13.87
C ALA A 280 -27.50 -10.60 -12.90
N GLY A 281 -27.20 -10.24 -11.66
CA GLY A 281 -26.71 -11.17 -10.62
C GLY A 281 -25.22 -11.51 -10.68
N ILE A 282 -24.49 -11.01 -11.68
CA ILE A 282 -23.05 -11.25 -11.85
C ILE A 282 -22.27 -10.05 -11.30
N PRO A 283 -21.25 -10.26 -10.45
CA PRO A 283 -20.35 -9.18 -10.00
C PRO A 283 -19.74 -8.43 -11.19
N ILE A 284 -19.73 -7.10 -11.13
CA ILE A 284 -19.12 -6.27 -12.19
C ILE A 284 -17.59 -6.40 -12.15
N GLY A 285 -17.00 -6.41 -10.95
CA GLY A 285 -15.57 -6.64 -10.74
C GLY A 285 -15.24 -8.13 -10.80
N LEU A 286 -14.81 -8.61 -11.95
CA LEU A 286 -14.41 -10.01 -12.15
C LEU A 286 -12.91 -10.20 -11.84
N PRO A 287 -12.49 -11.44 -11.51
CA PRO A 287 -11.08 -11.77 -11.32
C PRO A 287 -10.22 -11.36 -12.52
N THR A 288 -9.00 -10.89 -12.24
CA THR A 288 -8.05 -10.47 -13.29
C THR A 288 -7.19 -11.61 -13.81
N ASP A 289 -7.08 -12.69 -13.04
CA ASP A 289 -6.31 -13.90 -13.34
C ASP A 289 -7.08 -14.96 -14.13
N MET A 290 -8.34 -14.71 -14.47
CA MET A 290 -9.20 -15.65 -15.17
C MET A 290 -9.97 -14.95 -16.29
N PRO A 291 -10.10 -15.58 -17.49
CA PRO A 291 -10.97 -15.06 -18.54
C PRO A 291 -12.42 -14.89 -18.05
N LYS A 292 -13.01 -13.72 -18.28
CA LYS A 292 -14.37 -13.36 -17.82
C LYS A 292 -15.43 -14.38 -18.25
N ALA A 293 -15.36 -14.81 -19.51
CA ALA A 293 -16.29 -15.83 -20.06
C ALA A 293 -16.20 -17.15 -19.28
N ARG A 294 -14.99 -17.57 -18.90
CA ARG A 294 -14.77 -18.79 -18.11
C ARG A 294 -15.35 -18.63 -16.70
N PHE A 295 -15.11 -17.49 -16.04
CA PHE A 295 -15.68 -17.22 -14.72
C PHE A 295 -17.20 -17.34 -14.73
N VAL A 296 -17.87 -16.69 -15.69
CA VAL A 296 -19.35 -16.69 -15.82
C VAL A 296 -19.87 -18.09 -16.13
N ALA A 297 -19.27 -18.80 -17.09
CA ALA A 297 -19.72 -20.13 -17.50
C ALA A 297 -19.59 -21.17 -16.39
N LEU A 298 -18.50 -21.14 -15.62
CA LEU A 298 -18.24 -22.13 -14.57
C LEU A 298 -18.93 -21.81 -13.24
N ALA A 299 -19.38 -20.58 -13.01
CA ALA A 299 -19.97 -20.18 -11.72
C ALA A 299 -21.18 -21.03 -11.34
N SER A 300 -22.11 -21.29 -12.28
CA SER A 300 -23.29 -22.12 -12.06
C SER A 300 -22.92 -23.58 -11.79
N LEU A 301 -21.98 -24.12 -12.55
CA LEU A 301 -21.50 -25.49 -12.39
C LEU A 301 -20.84 -25.69 -11.03
N SER A 302 -19.94 -24.76 -10.64
CA SER A 302 -19.29 -24.80 -9.33
C SER A 302 -20.29 -24.77 -8.18
N LYS A 303 -21.29 -23.88 -8.25
CA LYS A 303 -22.38 -23.81 -7.25
C LYS A 303 -23.17 -25.13 -7.14
N SER A 304 -23.47 -25.80 -8.27
CA SER A 304 -24.18 -27.06 -8.27
C SER A 304 -23.36 -28.22 -7.70
N ALA A 305 -22.05 -28.18 -7.87
CA ALA A 305 -21.12 -29.20 -7.38
C ALA A 305 -20.67 -28.95 -5.92
N THR A 306 -21.10 -27.86 -5.27
CA THR A 306 -20.66 -27.49 -3.92
C THR A 306 -21.03 -28.56 -2.90
N PRO A 307 -20.07 -29.15 -2.17
CA PRO A 307 -20.36 -30.11 -1.10
C PRO A 307 -21.25 -29.50 -0.02
N LYS A 308 -22.14 -30.32 0.57
CA LYS A 308 -23.07 -29.85 1.63
C LYS A 308 -22.34 -29.16 2.78
N ARG A 309 -21.16 -29.69 3.22
CA ARG A 309 -20.32 -29.09 4.25
C ARG A 309 -19.90 -27.66 3.88
N VAL A 310 -19.37 -27.47 2.70
CA VAL A 310 -18.90 -26.14 2.23
C VAL A 310 -20.06 -25.16 2.15
N LYS A 311 -21.20 -25.61 1.63
CA LYS A 311 -22.40 -24.77 1.51
C LYS A 311 -22.94 -24.34 2.88
N SER A 312 -23.03 -25.27 3.85
CA SER A 312 -23.52 -24.94 5.20
C SER A 312 -22.53 -24.06 5.98
N ASN A 313 -21.24 -24.28 5.80
CA ASN A 313 -20.21 -23.48 6.50
C ASN A 313 -20.09 -22.07 5.92
N ALA A 314 -20.42 -21.86 4.64
CA ALA A 314 -20.25 -20.55 4.00
C ALA A 314 -21.06 -19.45 4.70
N THR A 315 -22.22 -19.77 5.24
CA THR A 315 -23.13 -18.86 5.99
C THR A 315 -23.20 -19.19 7.47
N ALA A 316 -22.32 -20.04 7.98
CA ALA A 316 -22.22 -20.32 9.41
C ALA A 316 -21.59 -19.15 10.15
N ASP A 317 -22.17 -18.74 11.26
CA ASP A 317 -21.58 -17.79 12.17
C ASP A 317 -20.31 -18.39 12.80
N HIS A 318 -19.20 -17.73 12.60
CA HIS A 318 -17.94 -18.10 13.21
C HIS A 318 -17.62 -17.14 14.33
N VAL A 319 -17.94 -17.51 15.53
CA VAL A 319 -17.41 -16.81 16.72
C VAL A 319 -15.98 -17.32 16.92
N VAL A 320 -15.01 -16.57 16.41
CA VAL A 320 -13.60 -16.82 16.76
C VAL A 320 -13.41 -16.40 18.20
N VAL A 321 -13.49 -17.37 19.11
CA VAL A 321 -12.95 -17.17 20.45
C VAL A 321 -11.44 -17.15 20.31
N ALA A 322 -10.84 -15.98 20.51
CA ALA A 322 -9.39 -15.86 20.54
C ALA A 322 -8.83 -16.86 21.54
N PRO A 323 -7.81 -17.67 21.18
CA PRO A 323 -7.20 -18.57 22.14
C PRO A 323 -6.70 -17.77 23.33
N ALA A 324 -6.97 -18.28 24.54
CA ALA A 324 -6.51 -17.64 25.77
C ALA A 324 -4.99 -17.46 25.70
N VAL A 325 -4.55 -16.21 25.67
CA VAL A 325 -3.13 -15.88 25.65
C VAL A 325 -2.52 -16.43 26.93
N LYS A 326 -1.71 -17.46 26.84
CA LYS A 326 -0.89 -17.91 27.98
C LYS A 326 0.01 -16.73 28.33
N LYS A 327 -0.25 -16.09 29.47
CA LYS A 327 0.63 -15.05 30.01
C LYS A 327 2.02 -15.67 30.21
N THR A 328 2.89 -15.47 29.23
CA THR A 328 4.31 -15.76 29.42
C THR A 328 4.81 -14.73 30.43
N ARG A 329 5.10 -15.16 31.65
CA ARG A 329 5.78 -14.31 32.62
C ARG A 329 7.13 -13.96 32.01
N LEU A 330 7.29 -12.69 31.64
CA LEU A 330 8.61 -12.13 31.39
C LEU A 330 9.44 -12.35 32.66
N LYS A 331 10.50 -13.16 32.56
CA LYS A 331 11.53 -13.29 33.56
C LYS A 331 12.56 -12.19 33.40
#